data_057ce7cc535827f30d9a89e3f50fa647
#
_entry.id   057ce7cc535827f30d9a89e3f50fa647
#
_cell.length_a   1.000
_cell.length_b   1.000
_cell.length_c   1.000
_cell.angle_alpha   90.00
_cell.angle_beta   90.00
_cell.angle_gamma   90.00
#
_symmetry.space_group_name_H-M   'P 1'
#
loop_
_entity.id
_entity.type
_entity.pdbx_description
1 polymer ?
#
loop_
_entity_poly.entity_id
_entity_poly.type
_entity_poly.pdbx_seq_one_letter_code
_entity_poly.pdbx_strand_id
1 'polypeptide(L)'
;MERDVNGAGKRRAWLVLGAVMLLGGCTVPALQRPKVLDSMVGQSTVELLRRFGVPARTYDVQGHNFLSYIETQTQVSPGYSSWDWGWGGGYGYGYGGGWGGINIPPSYYSATCQTTFEVVGDKVVGWKLYGGGC
;
A
#
# COMPACT_ATOMS: atom_id res chain seq x y z
N MET A 1 -54.31 21.54 6.20
CA MET A 1 -53.58 20.41 5.58
C MET A 1 -52.15 20.87 5.30
N GLU A 2 -51.32 20.74 6.30
CA GLU A 2 -49.89 21.05 6.22
C GLU A 2 -49.17 19.72 6.04
N ARG A 3 -48.60 19.51 4.84
CA ARG A 3 -47.87 18.27 4.54
C ARG A 3 -46.44 18.43 5.03
N ASP A 4 -46.06 17.63 6.01
CA ASP A 4 -44.71 17.47 6.49
C ASP A 4 -43.73 17.04 5.38
N VAL A 5 -43.07 18.00 4.73
CA VAL A 5 -42.07 17.75 3.70
C VAL A 5 -40.67 17.56 4.31
N ASN A 6 -40.52 17.65 5.64
CA ASN A 6 -39.22 17.66 6.32
C ASN A 6 -38.63 16.29 6.67
N GLY A 7 -39.40 15.19 6.53
CA GLY A 7 -38.89 13.85 6.91
C GLY A 7 -38.03 13.17 5.85
N ALA A 8 -38.28 13.46 4.59
CA ALA A 8 -37.60 12.78 3.48
C ALA A 8 -36.17 13.33 3.21
N GLY A 9 -35.97 14.62 3.45
CA GLY A 9 -34.67 15.28 3.24
C GLY A 9 -33.59 14.83 4.23
N LYS A 10 -33.97 14.67 5.50
CA LYS A 10 -33.03 14.26 6.54
C LYS A 10 -32.54 12.82 6.35
N ARG A 11 -33.40 11.91 5.96
CA ARG A 11 -33.02 10.50 5.69
C ARG A 11 -32.11 10.35 4.47
N ARG A 12 -32.33 11.15 3.42
CA ARG A 12 -31.47 11.18 2.23
C ARG A 12 -30.10 11.76 2.51
N ALA A 13 -30.02 12.79 3.37
CA ALA A 13 -28.76 13.39 3.79
C ALA A 13 -27.89 12.40 4.59
N TRP A 14 -28.51 11.58 5.46
CA TRP A 14 -27.80 10.56 6.24
C TRP A 14 -27.31 9.39 5.37
N LEU A 15 -28.04 9.01 4.33
CA LEU A 15 -27.64 7.97 3.39
C LEU A 15 -26.47 8.44 2.51
N VAL A 16 -26.43 9.68 2.12
CA VAL A 16 -25.33 10.27 1.35
C VAL A 16 -24.07 10.41 2.21
N LEU A 17 -24.20 10.80 3.48
CA LEU A 17 -23.07 10.88 4.41
C LEU A 17 -22.48 9.50 4.71
N GLY A 18 -23.30 8.46 4.82
CA GLY A 18 -22.85 7.08 5.03
C GLY A 18 -22.11 6.49 3.82
N ALA A 19 -22.48 6.87 2.61
CA ALA A 19 -21.84 6.38 1.38
C ALA A 19 -20.44 6.97 1.14
N VAL A 20 -20.15 8.18 1.63
CA VAL A 20 -18.85 8.84 1.47
C VAL A 20 -17.75 8.23 2.36
N MET A 21 -18.12 7.60 3.48
CA MET A 21 -17.15 6.97 4.41
C MET A 21 -16.58 5.62 3.93
N LEU A 22 -17.13 5.02 2.88
CA LEU A 22 -16.70 3.70 2.38
C LEU A 22 -15.60 3.76 1.31
N LEU A 23 -15.14 4.95 0.93
CA LEU A 23 -14.07 5.14 -0.06
C LEU A 23 -12.67 5.27 0.56
N GLY A 24 -12.45 4.72 1.75
CA GLY A 24 -11.13 4.57 2.35
C GLY A 24 -10.29 3.56 1.58
N GLY A 25 -9.90 3.88 0.35
CA GLY A 25 -8.99 3.07 -0.44
C GLY A 25 -7.60 3.04 0.19
N CYS A 26 -6.97 1.86 0.25
CA CYS A 26 -5.59 1.71 0.62
C CYS A 26 -4.73 2.63 -0.27
N THR A 27 -4.11 3.64 0.31
CA THR A 27 -3.22 4.54 -0.42
C THR A 27 -1.86 3.88 -0.57
N VAL A 28 -1.52 3.46 -1.78
CA VAL A 28 -0.15 3.02 -2.12
C VAL A 28 0.78 4.24 -2.04
N PRO A 29 1.99 4.12 -1.48
CA PRO A 29 2.98 5.20 -1.47
C PRO A 29 3.20 5.80 -2.86
N ALA A 30 3.45 7.12 -2.93
CA ALA A 30 3.55 7.85 -4.20
C ALA A 30 4.65 7.30 -5.11
N LEU A 31 5.77 6.86 -4.51
CA LEU A 31 6.91 6.26 -5.23
C LEU A 31 6.66 4.85 -5.77
N GLN A 32 5.52 4.24 -5.45
CA GLN A 32 5.14 2.91 -5.95
C GLN A 32 3.99 2.96 -6.96
N ARG A 33 3.56 4.16 -7.35
CA ARG A 33 2.46 4.35 -8.32
C ARG A 33 3.02 4.61 -9.71
N PRO A 34 2.93 3.67 -10.65
CA PRO A 34 3.46 3.85 -12.01
C PRO A 34 2.98 5.14 -12.68
N LYS A 35 1.71 5.48 -12.56
CA LYS A 35 1.15 6.72 -13.14
C LYS A 35 1.80 8.00 -12.60
N VAL A 36 2.21 8.00 -11.32
CA VAL A 36 2.92 9.14 -10.72
C VAL A 36 4.34 9.19 -11.23
N LEU A 37 5.01 8.05 -11.35
CA LEU A 37 6.37 7.95 -11.88
C LEU A 37 6.42 8.34 -13.36
N ASP A 38 5.46 7.89 -14.16
CA ASP A 38 5.35 8.28 -15.58
C ASP A 38 5.15 9.78 -15.76
N SER A 39 4.40 10.42 -14.86
CA SER A 39 4.20 11.88 -14.89
C SER A 39 5.46 12.68 -14.62
N MET A 40 6.50 12.06 -14.05
CA MET A 40 7.79 12.70 -13.79
C MET A 40 8.73 12.65 -14.99
N VAL A 41 8.48 11.77 -15.97
CA VAL A 41 9.28 11.70 -17.19
C VAL A 41 9.14 13.01 -17.98
N GLY A 42 10.27 13.62 -18.32
CA GLY A 42 10.34 14.93 -18.95
C GLY A 42 10.33 16.12 -17.99
N GLN A 43 10.10 15.90 -16.70
CA GLN A 43 10.20 16.95 -15.67
C GLN A 43 11.66 17.23 -15.29
N SER A 44 11.90 18.40 -14.69
CA SER A 44 13.24 18.75 -14.21
C SER A 44 13.62 18.02 -12.93
N THR A 45 14.92 17.87 -12.68
CA THR A 45 15.45 17.33 -11.42
C THR A 45 14.94 18.11 -10.21
N VAL A 46 14.81 19.42 -10.34
CA VAL A 46 14.29 20.28 -9.25
C VAL A 46 12.86 19.92 -8.90
N GLU A 47 12.01 19.66 -9.90
CA GLU A 47 10.62 19.26 -9.66
C GLU A 47 10.53 17.85 -9.02
N LEU A 48 11.41 16.94 -9.44
CA LEU A 48 11.55 15.63 -8.82
C LEU A 48 11.90 15.74 -7.33
N LEU A 49 12.90 16.58 -7.00
CA LEU A 49 13.30 16.82 -5.61
C LEU A 49 12.23 17.51 -4.78
N ARG A 50 11.45 18.42 -5.37
CA ARG A 50 10.32 19.07 -4.67
C ARG A 50 9.23 18.07 -4.33
N ARG A 51 8.99 17.11 -5.20
CA ARG A 51 7.89 16.16 -5.04
C ARG A 51 8.24 14.98 -4.13
N PHE A 52 9.44 14.44 -4.25
CA PHE A 52 9.86 13.22 -3.54
C PHE A 52 10.95 13.45 -2.49
N GLY A 53 11.46 14.68 -2.40
CA GLY A 53 12.54 15.00 -1.48
C GLY A 53 13.92 14.60 -1.99
N VAL A 54 14.88 14.54 -1.06
CA VAL A 54 16.26 14.19 -1.37
C VAL A 54 16.40 12.68 -1.55
N PRO A 55 17.05 12.20 -2.63
CA PRO A 55 17.25 10.78 -2.84
C PRO A 55 18.20 10.18 -1.78
N ALA A 56 18.00 8.91 -1.45
CA ALA A 56 18.85 8.18 -0.54
C ALA A 56 20.25 7.90 -1.13
N ARG A 57 20.32 7.78 -2.46
CA ARG A 57 21.57 7.56 -3.19
C ARG A 57 21.52 8.26 -4.54
N THR A 58 22.70 8.73 -4.97
CA THR A 58 22.90 9.34 -6.29
C THR A 58 24.14 8.72 -6.94
N TYR A 59 24.01 8.36 -8.20
CA TYR A 59 25.10 7.83 -9.01
C TYR A 59 25.19 8.61 -10.31
N ASP A 60 26.39 9.03 -10.68
CA ASP A 60 26.68 9.66 -11.98
C ASP A 60 27.52 8.71 -12.83
N VAL A 61 27.05 8.42 -14.02
CA VAL A 61 27.73 7.54 -14.96
C VAL A 61 27.57 8.12 -16.37
N GLN A 62 28.67 8.58 -16.97
CA GLN A 62 28.70 9.05 -18.37
C GLN A 62 27.66 10.14 -18.68
N GLY A 63 27.40 11.06 -17.75
CA GLY A 63 26.41 12.12 -17.92
C GLY A 63 24.97 11.72 -17.64
N HIS A 64 24.75 10.49 -17.18
CA HIS A 64 23.48 9.99 -16.66
C HIS A 64 23.51 10.02 -15.13
N ASN A 65 22.60 10.74 -14.53
CA ASN A 65 22.42 10.81 -13.08
C ASN A 65 21.30 9.88 -12.65
N PHE A 66 21.59 8.95 -11.74
CA PHE A 66 20.63 8.01 -11.19
C PHE A 66 20.29 8.40 -9.75
N LEU A 67 19.06 8.81 -9.52
CA LEU A 67 18.54 9.22 -8.21
C LEU A 67 17.70 8.10 -7.63
N SER A 68 18.15 7.48 -6.55
CA SER A 68 17.50 6.33 -5.92
C SER A 68 16.83 6.72 -4.62
N TYR A 69 15.54 6.44 -4.52
CA TYR A 69 14.69 6.56 -3.34
C TYR A 69 14.42 5.17 -2.80
N ILE A 70 14.59 4.98 -1.50
CA ILE A 70 14.43 3.69 -0.84
C ILE A 70 13.31 3.82 0.20
N GLU A 71 12.25 3.05 0.01
CA GLU A 71 11.15 2.94 0.96
C GLU A 71 11.18 1.55 1.58
N THR A 72 11.15 1.50 2.91
CA THR A 72 11.05 0.25 3.67
C THR A 72 9.70 0.21 4.35
N GLN A 73 8.95 -0.84 4.09
CA GLN A 73 7.66 -1.10 4.71
C GLN A 73 7.75 -2.34 5.60
N THR A 74 7.28 -2.21 6.83
CA THR A 74 7.13 -3.37 7.69
C THR A 74 5.76 -3.98 7.43
N GLN A 75 5.76 -5.22 6.99
CA GLN A 75 4.56 -6.01 6.78
C GLN A 75 4.39 -6.98 7.94
N VAL A 76 3.15 -7.11 8.39
CA VAL A 76 2.77 -8.04 9.45
C VAL A 76 2.08 -9.22 8.79
N SER A 77 2.65 -10.40 8.95
CA SER A 77 1.94 -11.64 8.67
C SER A 77 1.13 -12.00 9.92
N PRO A 78 -0.20 -11.95 9.86
CA PRO A 78 -1.02 -12.35 11.00
C PRO A 78 -0.73 -13.82 11.34
N GLY A 79 -0.51 -14.07 12.62
CA GLY A 79 -0.36 -15.45 13.11
C GLY A 79 -1.65 -16.23 12.88
N TYR A 80 -1.52 -17.54 12.76
CA TYR A 80 -2.63 -18.47 12.63
C TYR A 80 -2.67 -19.39 13.85
N SER A 81 -3.81 -19.40 14.55
CA SER A 81 -4.08 -20.39 15.59
C SER A 81 -5.19 -21.31 15.12
N SER A 82 -4.93 -22.60 15.16
CA SER A 82 -5.91 -23.61 14.72
C SER A 82 -7.13 -23.76 15.65
N TRP A 83 -7.24 -22.92 16.67
CA TRP A 83 -8.37 -22.92 17.58
C TRP A 83 -9.61 -22.20 17.04
N ASP A 84 -9.51 -21.49 15.92
CA ASP A 84 -10.59 -20.65 15.35
C ASP A 84 -11.57 -21.43 14.47
N TRP A 85 -11.40 -22.76 14.33
CA TRP A 85 -12.29 -23.64 13.57
C TRP A 85 -13.20 -24.49 14.43
N GLY A 86 -13.58 -24.03 15.62
CA GLY A 86 -14.32 -24.75 16.62
C GLY A 86 -15.84 -24.63 16.54
N TRP A 87 -16.49 -24.46 15.37
CA TRP A 87 -17.94 -24.59 15.24
C TRP A 87 -18.33 -25.34 13.96
N GLY A 88 -18.07 -26.61 13.94
CA GLY A 88 -18.57 -27.54 12.96
C GLY A 88 -18.61 -28.93 13.58
N GLY A 89 -19.73 -29.27 14.23
CA GLY A 89 -19.95 -30.59 14.75
C GLY A 89 -19.87 -31.65 13.65
N GLY A 90 -18.82 -32.43 13.66
CA GLY A 90 -18.67 -33.65 12.88
C GLY A 90 -18.46 -34.82 13.82
N TYR A 91 -19.43 -35.70 13.92
CA TYR A 91 -19.25 -37.00 14.53
C TYR A 91 -18.20 -37.79 13.75
N GLY A 92 -16.98 -37.80 14.23
CA GLY A 92 -15.88 -38.58 13.68
C GLY A 92 -15.22 -39.36 14.80
N TYR A 93 -15.47 -40.67 14.85
CA TYR A 93 -14.66 -41.59 15.62
C TYR A 93 -13.23 -41.59 15.06
N GLY A 94 -12.31 -40.90 15.72
CA GLY A 94 -10.89 -40.90 15.38
C GLY A 94 -10.06 -41.02 16.64
N TYR A 95 -9.54 -42.20 16.88
CA TYR A 95 -8.41 -42.43 17.76
C TYR A 95 -7.21 -41.63 17.26
N GLY A 96 -6.82 -40.62 17.99
CA GLY A 96 -5.63 -39.87 17.64
C GLY A 96 -5.41 -38.76 18.65
N GLY A 97 -4.78 -39.06 19.77
CA GLY A 97 -4.28 -38.08 20.71
C GLY A 97 -3.21 -37.23 20.04
N GLY A 98 -3.58 -36.07 19.54
CA GLY A 98 -2.65 -35.07 19.02
C GLY A 98 -2.72 -33.82 19.90
N TRP A 99 -1.89 -33.73 20.89
CA TRP A 99 -1.59 -32.53 21.64
C TRP A 99 -0.75 -31.62 20.70
N GLY A 100 -1.38 -30.76 19.94
CA GLY A 100 -0.62 -29.89 19.08
C GLY A 100 -1.50 -28.97 18.23
N GLY A 101 -2.17 -28.01 18.87
CA GLY A 101 -2.62 -26.83 18.15
C GLY A 101 -1.39 -26.12 17.58
N ILE A 102 -1.28 -26.02 16.26
CA ILE A 102 -0.20 -25.24 15.65
C ILE A 102 -0.53 -23.77 15.90
N ASN A 103 0.22 -23.14 16.78
CA ASN A 103 0.17 -21.71 17.03
C ASN A 103 1.33 -21.07 16.27
N ILE A 104 1.03 -20.46 15.13
CA ILE A 104 2.01 -19.67 14.37
C ILE A 104 1.90 -18.23 14.88
N PRO A 105 2.92 -17.73 15.58
CA PRO A 105 2.90 -16.35 16.05
C PRO A 105 2.92 -15.37 14.87
N PRO A 106 2.37 -14.15 15.04
CA PRO A 106 2.51 -13.12 14.04
C PRO A 106 3.99 -12.82 13.79
N SER A 107 4.37 -12.76 12.54
CA SER A 107 5.73 -12.42 12.12
C SER A 107 5.77 -11.08 11.41
N TYR A 108 6.85 -10.35 11.66
CA TYR A 108 7.12 -9.07 11.03
C TYR A 108 8.24 -9.27 10.00
N TYR A 109 8.04 -8.81 8.80
CA TYR A 109 9.10 -8.80 7.79
C TYR A 109 9.16 -7.43 7.12
N SER A 110 10.38 -7.00 6.79
CA SER A 110 10.61 -5.75 6.11
C SER A 110 10.67 -5.99 4.61
N ALA A 111 9.83 -5.32 3.86
CA ALA A 111 9.87 -5.29 2.42
C ALA A 111 10.38 -3.93 1.96
N THR A 112 11.40 -3.94 1.11
CA THR A 112 12.03 -2.72 0.60
C THR A 112 11.69 -2.53 -0.87
N CYS A 113 11.27 -1.31 -1.23
CA CYS A 113 11.10 -0.85 -2.59
C CYS A 113 12.11 0.26 -2.88
N GLN A 114 12.89 0.09 -3.95
CA GLN A 114 13.80 1.10 -4.45
C GLN A 114 13.28 1.64 -5.78
N THR A 115 13.00 2.93 -5.81
CA THR A 115 12.64 3.66 -7.03
C THR A 115 13.85 4.43 -7.51
N THR A 116 14.30 4.17 -8.72
CA THR A 116 15.44 4.89 -9.32
C THR A 116 14.97 5.66 -10.54
N PHE A 117 15.24 6.97 -10.54
CA PHE A 117 15.03 7.85 -11.68
C PHE A 117 16.34 8.07 -12.41
N GLU A 118 16.30 8.00 -13.71
CA GLU A 118 17.40 8.37 -14.59
C GLU A 118 17.21 9.79 -15.08
N VAL A 119 18.21 10.64 -14.90
CA VAL A 119 18.22 12.05 -15.28
C VAL A 119 19.36 12.31 -16.27
N VAL A 120 19.05 12.95 -17.37
CA VAL A 120 20.00 13.38 -18.39
C VAL A 120 19.77 14.85 -18.69
N GLY A 121 20.81 15.69 -18.62
CA GLY A 121 20.67 17.10 -18.91
C GLY A 121 19.59 17.81 -18.10
N ASP A 122 19.49 17.50 -16.80
CA ASP A 122 18.52 18.05 -15.83
C ASP A 122 17.06 17.63 -16.07
N LYS A 123 16.81 16.61 -16.91
CA LYS A 123 15.48 16.07 -17.16
C LYS A 123 15.41 14.59 -16.84
N VAL A 124 14.31 14.18 -16.22
CA VAL A 124 14.00 12.77 -15.99
C VAL A 124 13.68 12.11 -17.33
N VAL A 125 14.45 11.10 -17.68
CA VAL A 125 14.27 10.34 -18.94
C VAL A 125 13.62 8.98 -18.72
N GLY A 126 13.66 8.46 -17.50
CA GLY A 126 13.05 7.19 -17.18
C GLY A 126 13.07 6.89 -15.67
N TRP A 127 12.45 5.78 -15.30
CA TRP A 127 12.45 5.29 -13.94
C TRP A 127 12.41 3.77 -13.89
N LYS A 128 12.80 3.20 -12.76
CA LYS A 128 12.78 1.76 -12.54
C LYS A 128 12.49 1.43 -11.07
N LEU A 129 11.75 0.35 -10.84
CA LEU A 129 11.44 -0.18 -9.51
C LEU A 129 12.23 -1.46 -9.26
N TYR A 130 12.78 -1.60 -8.05
CA TYR A 130 13.48 -2.79 -7.59
C TYR A 130 13.08 -3.13 -6.16
N GLY A 131 12.89 -4.40 -5.89
CA GLY A 131 12.66 -4.91 -4.55
C GLY A 131 11.35 -5.66 -4.40
N GLY A 132 11.26 -6.46 -3.32
CA GLY A 132 10.08 -7.26 -3.00
C GLY A 132 8.93 -6.46 -2.39
N GLY A 133 9.17 -5.20 -2.04
CA GLY A 133 8.19 -4.30 -1.44
C GLY A 133 7.54 -3.33 -2.45
N CYS A 134 7.86 -3.47 -3.73
CA CYS A 134 7.24 -2.67 -4.77
C CYS A 134 5.85 -3.28 -5.20
#